data_b88d4de5d21d28514d78cd8d9f417dd3
#
_entry.id   b88d4de5d21d28514d78cd8d9f417dd3
#
_cell.length_a   1.000
_cell.length_b   1.000
_cell.length_c   1.000
_cell.angle_alpha   90.00
_cell.angle_beta   90.00
_cell.angle_gamma   90.00
#
_symmetry.space_group_name_H-M   'P 1'
#
loop_
_entity.id
_entity.type
_entity.pdbx_description
1 polymer ?
#
loop_
_entity_poly.entity_id
_entity_poly.type
_entity_poly.pdbx_seq_one_letter_code
_entity_poly.pdbx_strand_id
1 'polypeptide(L)'
;MITRFAPSPTGPLHLGHAYSALLAHDLAKAAGGTFLLRIEDIDQSRARPEWEAQIYDDLRWLGLSWEHPVMRQSERLQTYRDALQKLWNLGLVYPCTCTRRDIQEAASAPQEGAPKYGPDGLIYPGTCRSRHRPDHMPDQALRLDMAQAATAVLFTETGARPGEQGFSPETLITDIGDVVLARRDMGTSYHLSVVIDDAAQNVSHVVRGADLLDSTPIHVLLQQLLGLPTSVYHHHKLIRDDAGKRLAKRDDARAIAKYRADGITPDDIRRMVGLPVM
;
A
#
# COMPACT_ATOMS: atom_id res chain seq x y z
N MET A 1 -14.79 -9.99 -11.37
CA MET A 1 -13.52 -9.37 -10.91
C MET A 1 -13.80 -7.98 -10.39
N ILE A 2 -13.28 -7.61 -9.21
CA ILE A 2 -13.33 -6.23 -8.70
C ILE A 2 -11.89 -5.78 -8.49
N THR A 3 -11.51 -4.71 -9.18
CA THR A 3 -10.20 -4.05 -9.06
C THR A 3 -10.37 -2.64 -8.52
N ARG A 4 -9.28 -1.99 -8.15
CA ARG A 4 -9.28 -0.58 -7.74
C ARG A 4 -8.00 0.14 -8.15
N PHE A 5 -8.12 1.45 -8.35
CA PHE A 5 -7.01 2.39 -8.30
C PHE A 5 -7.12 3.21 -7.02
N ALA A 6 -6.02 3.36 -6.28
CA ALA A 6 -6.05 3.92 -4.93
C ALA A 6 -4.94 4.96 -4.73
N PRO A 7 -5.05 6.15 -5.37
CA PRO A 7 -4.04 7.18 -5.29
C PRO A 7 -4.13 8.01 -4.00
N SER A 8 -2.96 8.43 -3.48
CA SER A 8 -2.90 9.45 -2.43
C SER A 8 -2.93 10.85 -3.05
N PRO A 9 -3.81 11.78 -2.57
CA PRO A 9 -3.93 13.15 -3.10
C PRO A 9 -2.84 14.07 -2.53
N THR A 10 -1.57 13.71 -2.75
CA THR A 10 -0.38 14.43 -2.22
C THR A 10 0.47 15.05 -3.32
N GLY A 11 -0.06 15.16 -4.53
CA GLY A 11 0.57 15.71 -5.71
C GLY A 11 -0.04 15.15 -6.99
N PRO A 12 0.40 15.65 -8.18
CA PRO A 12 -0.17 15.27 -9.46
C PRO A 12 0.06 13.80 -9.80
N LEU A 13 -0.79 13.24 -10.66
CA LEU A 13 -0.57 11.93 -11.26
C LEU A 13 0.54 12.01 -12.33
N HIS A 14 1.30 10.94 -12.48
CA HIS A 14 2.33 10.75 -13.51
C HIS A 14 2.07 9.46 -14.32
N LEU A 15 2.88 9.17 -15.35
CA LEU A 15 2.70 8.00 -16.21
C LEU A 15 2.61 6.67 -15.45
N GLY A 16 3.35 6.50 -14.34
CA GLY A 16 3.24 5.30 -13.51
C GLY A 16 1.87 5.13 -12.86
N HIS A 17 1.24 6.24 -12.44
CA HIS A 17 -0.13 6.24 -11.94
C HIS A 17 -1.14 5.96 -13.05
N ALA A 18 -0.97 6.58 -14.24
CA ALA A 18 -1.80 6.33 -15.39
C ALA A 18 -1.75 4.85 -15.80
N TYR A 19 -0.55 4.25 -15.84
CA TYR A 19 -0.37 2.83 -16.13
C TYR A 19 -1.14 1.95 -15.14
N SER A 20 -0.96 2.19 -13.84
CA SER A 20 -1.64 1.43 -12.79
C SER A 20 -3.17 1.53 -12.89
N ALA A 21 -3.70 2.75 -13.11
CA ALA A 21 -5.14 2.97 -13.24
C ALA A 21 -5.72 2.33 -14.50
N LEU A 22 -5.09 2.54 -15.65
CA LEU A 22 -5.50 1.98 -16.94
C LEU A 22 -5.47 0.45 -16.90
N LEU A 23 -4.40 -0.16 -16.41
CA LEU A 23 -4.28 -1.61 -16.33
C LEU A 23 -5.35 -2.22 -15.41
N ALA A 24 -5.56 -1.64 -14.22
CA ALA A 24 -6.59 -2.11 -13.28
C ALA A 24 -8.00 -2.01 -13.87
N HIS A 25 -8.30 -0.93 -14.61
CA HIS A 25 -9.56 -0.74 -15.31
C HIS A 25 -9.73 -1.75 -16.44
N ASP A 26 -8.71 -1.93 -17.28
CA ASP A 26 -8.75 -2.83 -18.44
C ASP A 26 -8.96 -4.29 -18.01
N LEU A 27 -8.25 -4.73 -16.94
CA LEU A 27 -8.43 -6.08 -16.37
C LEU A 27 -9.85 -6.29 -15.83
N ALA A 28 -10.41 -5.30 -15.12
CA ALA A 28 -11.79 -5.37 -14.66
C ALA A 28 -12.77 -5.46 -15.85
N LYS A 29 -12.64 -4.59 -16.83
CA LYS A 29 -13.48 -4.54 -18.03
C LYS A 29 -13.42 -5.85 -18.84
N ALA A 30 -12.22 -6.37 -19.08
CA ALA A 30 -12.02 -7.62 -19.83
C ALA A 30 -12.69 -8.82 -19.14
N ALA A 31 -12.80 -8.77 -17.80
CA ALA A 31 -13.48 -9.82 -17.01
C ALA A 31 -14.99 -9.53 -16.78
N GLY A 32 -15.58 -8.51 -17.42
CA GLY A 32 -16.97 -8.09 -17.15
C GLY A 32 -17.20 -7.66 -15.70
N GLY A 33 -16.15 -7.17 -15.04
CA GLY A 33 -16.15 -6.82 -13.62
C GLY A 33 -16.23 -5.32 -13.36
N THR A 34 -15.88 -4.92 -12.15
CA THR A 34 -16.02 -3.55 -11.64
C THR A 34 -14.65 -2.94 -11.34
N PHE A 35 -14.46 -1.68 -11.76
CA PHE A 35 -13.32 -0.87 -11.39
C PHE A 35 -13.74 0.20 -10.36
N LEU A 36 -13.02 0.26 -9.25
CA LEU A 36 -13.27 1.20 -8.15
C LEU A 36 -12.18 2.25 -8.07
N LEU A 37 -12.53 3.41 -7.54
CA LEU A 37 -11.60 4.45 -7.14
C LEU A 37 -11.68 4.63 -5.63
N ARG A 38 -10.50 4.69 -4.97
CA ARG A 38 -10.36 5.02 -3.55
C ARG A 38 -9.33 6.14 -3.40
N ILE A 39 -9.59 7.08 -2.50
CA ILE A 39 -8.64 8.15 -2.16
C ILE A 39 -7.93 7.77 -0.86
N GLU A 40 -6.60 7.62 -0.94
CA GLU A 40 -5.76 7.28 0.20
C GLU A 40 -5.16 8.54 0.83
N ASP A 41 -5.97 9.18 1.66
CA ASP A 41 -5.72 10.47 2.30
C ASP A 41 -5.50 10.37 3.83
N ILE A 42 -5.03 9.24 4.33
CA ILE A 42 -4.70 9.07 5.76
C ILE A 42 -3.66 10.08 6.25
N ASP A 43 -2.72 10.48 5.38
CA ASP A 43 -1.77 11.55 5.68
C ASP A 43 -2.38 12.92 5.35
N GLN A 44 -3.24 13.40 6.23
CA GLN A 44 -3.93 14.68 6.08
C GLN A 44 -3.00 15.89 6.08
N SER A 45 -1.76 15.74 6.59
CA SER A 45 -0.77 16.81 6.56
C SER A 45 -0.30 17.13 5.13
N ARG A 46 -0.33 16.14 4.23
CA ARG A 46 0.09 16.25 2.82
C ARG A 46 -1.06 16.15 1.82
N ALA A 47 -2.17 15.54 2.20
CA ALA A 47 -3.36 15.48 1.35
C ALA A 47 -3.94 16.87 1.10
N ARG A 48 -4.37 17.15 -0.14
CA ARG A 48 -4.96 18.42 -0.54
C ARG A 48 -6.17 18.19 -1.42
N PRO A 49 -7.28 18.94 -1.21
CA PRO A 49 -8.49 18.83 -2.04
C PRO A 49 -8.24 19.12 -3.52
N GLU A 50 -7.34 20.05 -3.84
CA GLU A 50 -6.97 20.37 -5.22
C GLU A 50 -6.31 19.17 -5.93
N TRP A 51 -5.51 18.39 -5.23
CA TRP A 51 -4.92 17.17 -5.81
C TRP A 51 -5.96 16.06 -6.00
N GLU A 52 -6.94 15.96 -5.11
CA GLU A 52 -8.06 15.02 -5.27
C GLU A 52 -8.91 15.40 -6.49
N ALA A 53 -9.25 16.68 -6.64
CA ALA A 53 -9.98 17.17 -7.80
C ALA A 53 -9.23 16.90 -9.12
N GLN A 54 -7.92 17.11 -9.12
CA GLN A 54 -7.07 16.82 -10.29
C GLN A 54 -7.00 15.32 -10.60
N ILE A 55 -6.95 14.44 -9.59
CA ILE A 55 -7.02 12.98 -9.80
C ILE A 55 -8.28 12.62 -10.57
N TYR A 56 -9.44 13.15 -10.18
CA TYR A 56 -10.69 12.88 -10.89
C TYR A 56 -10.68 13.41 -12.33
N ASP A 57 -10.13 14.60 -12.55
CA ASP A 57 -10.04 15.20 -13.89
C ASP A 57 -9.09 14.41 -14.80
N ASP A 58 -7.90 14.08 -14.31
CA ASP A 58 -6.90 13.29 -15.04
C ASP A 58 -7.44 11.90 -15.42
N LEU A 59 -8.11 11.20 -14.49
CA LEU A 59 -8.67 9.88 -14.75
C LEU A 59 -9.82 9.92 -15.77
N ARG A 60 -10.71 10.93 -15.69
CA ARG A 60 -11.77 11.11 -16.70
C ARG A 60 -11.18 11.43 -18.07
N TRP A 61 -10.17 12.29 -18.12
CA TRP A 61 -9.48 12.58 -19.37
C TRP A 61 -8.81 11.34 -19.97
N LEU A 62 -8.26 10.43 -19.15
CA LEU A 62 -7.75 9.14 -19.60
C LEU A 62 -8.85 8.16 -20.08
N GLY A 63 -10.12 8.55 -20.04
CA GLY A 63 -11.27 7.73 -20.45
C GLY A 63 -11.73 6.73 -19.39
N LEU A 64 -11.30 6.89 -18.13
CA LEU A 64 -11.67 5.98 -17.05
C LEU A 64 -12.98 6.41 -16.38
N SER A 65 -13.80 5.41 -16.07
CA SER A 65 -15.01 5.56 -15.24
C SER A 65 -14.97 4.55 -14.09
N TRP A 66 -15.56 4.91 -12.97
CA TRP A 66 -15.59 4.09 -11.75
C TRP A 66 -16.93 4.16 -11.05
N GLU A 67 -17.18 3.18 -10.19
CA GLU A 67 -18.39 3.14 -9.37
C GLU A 67 -18.35 4.16 -8.22
N HIS A 68 -19.51 4.67 -7.85
CA HIS A 68 -19.70 5.63 -6.77
C HIS A 68 -20.42 4.98 -5.57
N PRO A 69 -20.24 5.50 -4.35
CA PRO A 69 -19.38 6.63 -3.97
C PRO A 69 -17.88 6.26 -3.94
N VAL A 70 -17.01 7.25 -4.15
CA VAL A 70 -15.57 7.08 -3.95
C VAL A 70 -15.27 7.01 -2.45
N MET A 71 -14.61 5.96 -2.01
CA MET A 71 -14.18 5.79 -0.62
C MET A 71 -12.99 6.70 -0.32
N ARG A 72 -13.01 7.40 0.82
CA ARG A 72 -11.87 8.14 1.36
C ARG A 72 -11.39 7.52 2.67
N GLN A 73 -10.10 7.34 2.81
CA GLN A 73 -9.53 6.73 4.02
C GLN A 73 -9.68 7.63 5.25
N SER A 74 -9.61 8.94 5.09
CA SER A 74 -9.82 9.91 6.18
C SER A 74 -11.19 9.79 6.87
N GLU A 75 -12.21 9.30 6.16
CA GLU A 75 -13.56 9.06 6.68
C GLU A 75 -13.69 7.73 7.43
N ARG A 76 -12.62 6.92 7.50
CA ARG A 76 -12.65 5.54 8.01
C ARG A 76 -11.73 5.29 9.22
N LEU A 77 -11.21 6.34 9.84
CA LEU A 77 -10.25 6.23 10.95
C LEU A 77 -10.78 5.36 12.11
N GLN A 78 -12.10 5.44 12.40
CA GLN A 78 -12.70 4.58 13.44
C GLN A 78 -12.63 3.11 13.07
N THR A 79 -12.89 2.75 11.81
CA THR A 79 -12.79 1.36 11.32
C THR A 79 -11.37 0.79 11.50
N TYR A 80 -10.35 1.61 11.24
CA TYR A 80 -8.96 1.20 11.45
C TYR A 80 -8.62 1.06 12.93
N ARG A 81 -9.16 1.96 13.78
CA ARG A 81 -9.00 1.87 15.23
C ARG A 81 -9.65 0.61 15.80
N ASP A 82 -10.83 0.22 15.30
CA ASP A 82 -11.51 -1.01 15.71
C ASP A 82 -10.71 -2.27 15.33
N ALA A 83 -10.10 -2.27 14.15
CA ALA A 83 -9.21 -3.35 13.72
C ALA A 83 -7.93 -3.41 14.57
N LEU A 84 -7.33 -2.27 14.90
CA LEU A 84 -6.20 -2.19 15.84
C LEU A 84 -6.60 -2.72 17.22
N GLN A 85 -7.78 -2.35 17.71
CA GLN A 85 -8.29 -2.82 19.02
C GLN A 85 -8.48 -4.34 19.01
N LYS A 86 -8.92 -4.93 17.89
CA LYS A 86 -9.00 -6.39 17.74
C LYS A 86 -7.62 -7.04 17.85
N LEU A 87 -6.62 -6.53 17.12
CA LEU A 87 -5.24 -7.03 17.22
C LEU A 87 -4.62 -6.79 18.61
N TRP A 88 -4.96 -5.67 19.24
CA TRP A 88 -4.57 -5.37 20.62
C TRP A 88 -5.11 -6.42 21.59
N ASN A 89 -6.40 -6.73 21.52
CA ASN A 89 -7.04 -7.71 22.40
C ASN A 89 -6.47 -9.12 22.22
N LEU A 90 -5.98 -9.45 21.01
CA LEU A 90 -5.29 -10.71 20.72
C LEU A 90 -3.83 -10.73 21.20
N GLY A 91 -3.30 -9.62 21.71
CA GLY A 91 -1.90 -9.54 22.17
C GLY A 91 -0.87 -9.40 21.05
N LEU A 92 -1.32 -9.14 19.81
CA LEU A 92 -0.47 -9.16 18.60
C LEU A 92 0.20 -7.82 18.29
N VAL A 93 -0.14 -6.75 19.01
CA VAL A 93 0.47 -5.43 18.80
C VAL A 93 0.96 -4.84 20.13
N TYR A 94 1.99 -4.03 20.04
CA TYR A 94 2.59 -3.35 21.21
C TYR A 94 2.95 -1.89 20.88
N PRO A 95 3.02 -1.01 21.90
CA PRO A 95 3.37 0.40 21.71
C PRO A 95 4.87 0.56 21.46
N CYS A 96 5.21 1.46 20.53
CA CYS A 96 6.60 1.79 20.18
C CYS A 96 6.83 3.31 20.26
N THR A 97 7.85 3.70 21.01
CA THR A 97 8.25 5.12 21.17
C THR A 97 9.53 5.46 20.40
N CYS A 98 10.15 4.50 19.72
CA CYS A 98 11.40 4.69 18.99
C CYS A 98 11.23 5.69 17.85
N THR A 99 12.14 6.64 17.78
CA THR A 99 12.37 7.47 16.59
C THR A 99 13.13 6.69 15.52
N ARG A 100 13.19 7.22 14.29
CA ARG A 100 14.02 6.63 13.22
C ARG A 100 15.49 6.52 13.64
N ARG A 101 15.99 7.50 14.39
CA ARG A 101 17.37 7.51 14.89
C ARG A 101 17.60 6.39 15.88
N ASP A 102 16.71 6.19 16.84
CA ASP A 102 16.80 5.11 17.83
C ASP A 102 16.85 3.73 17.15
N ILE A 103 16.04 3.54 16.12
CA ILE A 103 16.01 2.29 15.35
C ILE A 103 17.34 2.07 14.62
N GLN A 104 17.88 3.12 13.99
CA GLN A 104 19.13 3.06 13.26
C GLN A 104 20.32 2.79 14.19
N GLU A 105 20.37 3.44 15.34
CA GLU A 105 21.39 3.24 16.37
C GLU A 105 21.34 1.81 16.92
N ALA A 106 20.14 1.31 17.26
CA ALA A 106 19.96 -0.05 17.75
C ALA A 106 20.35 -1.11 16.70
N ALA A 107 19.93 -0.96 15.46
CA ALA A 107 20.25 -1.90 14.37
C ALA A 107 21.74 -1.88 13.97
N SER A 108 22.48 -0.83 14.33
CA SER A 108 23.92 -0.68 14.05
C SER A 108 24.78 -1.10 15.25
N ALA A 109 24.18 -1.59 16.34
CA ALA A 109 24.94 -2.03 17.51
C ALA A 109 25.83 -3.25 17.16
N PRO A 110 27.09 -3.32 17.66
CA PRO A 110 28.03 -4.37 17.30
C PRO A 110 27.55 -5.80 17.56
N GLN A 111 26.64 -5.99 18.50
CA GLN A 111 26.07 -7.28 18.86
C GLN A 111 24.97 -7.76 17.89
N GLU A 112 24.38 -6.85 17.11
CA GLU A 112 23.27 -7.15 16.21
C GLU A 112 23.71 -7.54 14.79
N GLY A 113 25.00 -7.42 14.48
CA GLY A 113 25.53 -7.68 13.14
C GLY A 113 25.24 -6.54 12.15
N ALA A 114 25.23 -6.84 10.85
CA ALA A 114 24.94 -5.84 9.81
C ALA A 114 23.44 -5.49 9.81
N PRO A 115 23.07 -4.18 9.65
CA PRO A 115 21.68 -3.78 9.54
C PRO A 115 20.96 -4.50 8.39
N LYS A 116 19.79 -5.10 8.67
CA LYS A 116 18.97 -5.77 7.67
C LYS A 116 17.86 -4.85 7.17
N TYR A 117 17.58 -4.93 5.88
CA TYR A 117 16.52 -4.18 5.23
C TYR A 117 15.45 -5.12 4.70
N GLY A 118 14.21 -4.84 5.04
CA GLY A 118 13.02 -5.50 4.54
C GLY A 118 12.18 -4.57 3.66
N PRO A 119 10.95 -4.97 3.32
CA PRO A 119 10.06 -4.20 2.43
C PRO A 119 9.69 -2.81 2.97
N ASP A 120 9.68 -2.63 4.29
CA ASP A 120 9.38 -1.36 4.97
C ASP A 120 10.64 -0.53 5.31
N GLY A 121 11.80 -0.92 4.79
CA GLY A 121 13.09 -0.32 5.10
C GLY A 121 13.85 -1.10 6.16
N LEU A 122 14.54 -0.41 7.08
CA LEU A 122 15.33 -1.05 8.13
C LEU A 122 14.43 -1.91 9.03
N ILE A 123 14.76 -3.21 9.15
CA ILE A 123 14.04 -4.13 10.01
C ILE A 123 14.16 -3.67 11.46
N TYR A 124 13.03 -3.59 12.14
CA TYR A 124 12.98 -3.10 13.52
C TYR A 124 13.60 -4.13 14.47
N PRO A 125 14.59 -3.75 15.30
CA PRO A 125 15.31 -4.69 16.19
C PRO A 125 14.53 -5.17 17.43
N GLY A 126 13.25 -4.77 17.56
CA GLY A 126 12.42 -5.24 18.69
C GLY A 126 12.58 -4.49 20.00
N THR A 127 13.28 -3.37 20.03
CA THR A 127 13.63 -2.59 21.25
C THR A 127 12.47 -2.33 22.22
N CYS A 128 11.23 -2.15 21.72
CA CYS A 128 10.06 -1.92 22.56
C CYS A 128 9.20 -3.18 22.79
N ARG A 129 9.50 -4.31 22.15
CA ARG A 129 8.67 -5.53 22.20
C ARG A 129 8.51 -6.08 23.62
N SER A 130 9.57 -6.07 24.41
CA SER A 130 9.59 -6.59 25.79
C SER A 130 9.13 -5.58 26.84
N ARG A 131 8.74 -4.36 26.45
CA ARG A 131 8.27 -3.35 27.40
C ARG A 131 6.88 -3.70 27.93
N HIS A 132 6.58 -3.20 29.15
CA HIS A 132 5.25 -3.37 29.74
C HIS A 132 4.15 -2.90 28.79
N ARG A 133 3.19 -3.77 28.51
CA ARG A 133 2.03 -3.49 27.70
C ARG A 133 0.92 -2.95 28.60
N PRO A 134 0.39 -1.73 28.35
CA PRO A 134 -0.73 -1.20 29.11
C PRO A 134 -1.99 -2.05 28.99
N ASP A 135 -2.91 -1.98 29.96
CA ASP A 135 -4.20 -2.68 29.91
C ASP A 135 -5.07 -2.19 28.74
N HIS A 136 -4.97 -0.90 28.42
CA HIS A 136 -5.70 -0.29 27.31
C HIS A 136 -4.77 0.10 26.17
N MET A 137 -5.27 -0.01 24.92
CA MET A 137 -4.55 0.42 23.74
C MET A 137 -4.26 1.92 23.79
N PRO A 138 -2.97 2.32 23.83
CA PRO A 138 -2.60 3.73 23.96
C PRO A 138 -2.70 4.45 22.61
N ASP A 139 -2.83 5.78 22.67
CA ASP A 139 -2.76 6.64 21.50
C ASP A 139 -1.30 6.96 21.14
N GLN A 140 -0.61 5.96 20.59
CA GLN A 140 0.81 5.99 20.21
C GLN A 140 1.04 5.21 18.92
N ALA A 141 2.28 5.21 18.43
CA ALA A 141 2.64 4.27 17.37
C ALA A 141 2.55 2.83 17.89
N LEU A 142 1.91 1.97 17.10
CA LEU A 142 1.75 0.54 17.39
C LEU A 142 2.46 -0.28 16.31
N ARG A 143 3.17 -1.33 16.76
CA ARG A 143 3.80 -2.31 15.87
C ARG A 143 3.16 -3.67 16.03
N LEU A 144 3.08 -4.40 14.92
CA LEU A 144 2.79 -5.84 14.94
C LEU A 144 3.98 -6.57 15.59
N ASP A 145 3.72 -7.40 16.58
CA ASP A 145 4.71 -8.35 17.10
C ASP A 145 4.79 -9.54 16.12
N MET A 146 5.73 -9.46 15.19
CA MET A 146 5.83 -10.48 14.15
C MET A 146 6.15 -11.85 14.73
N ALA A 147 6.89 -11.93 15.83
CA ALA A 147 7.20 -13.21 16.47
C ALA A 147 5.96 -13.92 17.03
N GLN A 148 4.94 -13.15 17.45
CA GLN A 148 3.66 -13.68 17.95
C GLN A 148 2.63 -13.87 16.83
N ALA A 149 2.66 -13.00 15.82
CA ALA A 149 1.63 -12.91 14.80
C ALA A 149 1.90 -13.82 13.58
N ALA A 150 3.16 -14.15 13.30
CA ALA A 150 3.52 -14.82 12.06
C ALA A 150 2.92 -16.22 11.95
N THR A 151 2.21 -16.43 10.86
CA THR A 151 1.74 -17.73 10.37
C THR A 151 2.18 -17.89 8.92
N ALA A 152 2.17 -19.10 8.36
CA ALA A 152 2.42 -19.27 6.93
C ALA A 152 1.41 -18.50 6.11
N VAL A 153 1.88 -17.70 5.15
CA VAL A 153 1.03 -16.94 4.23
C VAL A 153 1.16 -17.46 2.82
N LEU A 154 0.05 -17.47 2.10
CA LEU A 154 -0.05 -17.95 0.73
C LEU A 154 -0.97 -17.03 -0.07
N PHE A 155 -0.56 -16.65 -1.27
CA PHE A 155 -1.38 -15.86 -2.18
C PHE A 155 -1.08 -16.16 -3.64
N THR A 156 -2.03 -15.88 -4.52
CA THR A 156 -1.85 -15.99 -5.97
C THR A 156 -1.34 -14.68 -6.54
N GLU A 157 -0.23 -14.73 -7.29
CA GLU A 157 0.34 -13.63 -8.06
C GLU A 157 0.15 -13.89 -9.55
N THR A 158 -0.24 -12.88 -10.33
CA THR A 158 -0.51 -13.02 -11.76
C THR A 158 0.32 -12.09 -12.66
N GLY A 159 1.15 -11.24 -12.07
CA GLY A 159 1.97 -10.25 -12.77
C GLY A 159 3.47 -10.57 -12.72
N ALA A 160 4.22 -9.90 -11.85
CA ALA A 160 5.68 -9.92 -11.82
C ALA A 160 6.30 -11.30 -11.50
N ARG A 161 5.63 -12.13 -10.69
CA ARG A 161 6.05 -13.50 -10.32
C ARG A 161 4.85 -14.44 -10.38
N PRO A 162 4.33 -14.79 -11.57
CA PRO A 162 3.09 -15.55 -11.70
C PRO A 162 3.15 -16.90 -10.99
N GLY A 163 2.06 -17.24 -10.32
CA GLY A 163 1.90 -18.49 -9.57
C GLY A 163 1.61 -18.25 -8.10
N GLU A 164 1.61 -19.34 -7.35
CA GLU A 164 1.39 -19.32 -5.91
C GLU A 164 2.68 -18.86 -5.19
N GLN A 165 2.57 -17.88 -4.31
CA GLN A 165 3.66 -17.31 -3.52
C GLN A 165 3.44 -17.68 -2.05
N GLY A 166 4.41 -18.39 -1.48
CA GLY A 166 4.36 -18.84 -0.09
C GLY A 166 5.51 -18.26 0.75
N PHE A 167 5.22 -17.90 2.00
CA PHE A 167 6.20 -17.40 2.95
C PHE A 167 6.01 -18.11 4.30
N SER A 168 7.11 -18.61 4.86
CA SER A 168 7.08 -19.23 6.17
C SER A 168 7.00 -18.19 7.30
N PRO A 169 6.53 -18.57 8.49
CA PRO A 169 6.59 -17.70 9.67
C PRO A 169 8.00 -17.16 9.94
N GLU A 170 9.00 -18.00 9.77
CA GLU A 170 10.40 -17.63 9.98
C GLU A 170 10.84 -16.51 9.01
N THR A 171 10.50 -16.61 7.73
CA THR A 171 10.77 -15.57 6.75
C THR A 171 10.10 -14.24 7.13
N LEU A 172 8.86 -14.28 7.62
CA LEU A 172 8.16 -13.07 8.07
C LEU A 172 8.86 -12.42 9.27
N ILE A 173 9.36 -13.24 10.21
CA ILE A 173 10.07 -12.76 11.41
C ILE A 173 11.45 -12.18 11.05
N THR A 174 12.21 -12.86 10.18
CA THR A 174 13.61 -12.51 9.92
C THR A 174 13.82 -11.46 8.86
N ASP A 175 12.95 -11.44 7.80
CA ASP A 175 13.16 -10.63 6.62
C ASP A 175 12.19 -9.44 6.53
N ILE A 176 11.11 -9.45 7.32
CA ILE A 176 10.15 -8.35 7.43
C ILE A 176 10.20 -7.70 8.81
N GLY A 177 10.08 -8.51 9.89
CA GLY A 177 10.09 -8.03 11.26
C GLY A 177 8.83 -7.25 11.65
N ASP A 178 8.91 -6.51 12.76
CA ASP A 178 7.77 -5.80 13.34
C ASP A 178 7.41 -4.53 12.56
N VAL A 179 6.35 -4.59 11.78
CA VAL A 179 5.86 -3.46 10.98
C VAL A 179 4.97 -2.51 11.79
N VAL A 180 4.94 -1.24 11.39
CA VAL A 180 4.08 -0.23 12.01
C VAL A 180 2.65 -0.37 11.49
N LEU A 181 1.68 -0.58 12.40
CA LEU A 181 0.25 -0.63 12.07
C LEU A 181 -0.52 0.64 12.46
N ALA A 182 -0.01 1.41 13.40
CA ALA A 182 -0.51 2.75 13.70
C ALA A 182 0.66 3.72 13.87
N ARG A 183 0.56 4.87 13.21
CA ARG A 183 1.45 6.00 13.43
C ARG A 183 0.76 7.00 14.33
N ARG A 184 1.51 7.68 15.18
CA ARG A 184 0.99 8.65 16.13
C ARG A 184 0.23 9.81 15.46
N ASP A 185 0.70 10.23 14.29
CA ASP A 185 0.18 11.36 13.53
C ASP A 185 -1.01 11.01 12.62
N MET A 186 -1.23 9.72 12.32
CA MET A 186 -2.26 9.26 11.39
C MET A 186 -3.27 8.28 12.00
N GLY A 187 -3.01 7.74 13.20
CA GLY A 187 -3.87 6.75 13.85
C GLY A 187 -3.94 5.38 13.15
N THR A 188 -3.31 5.23 12.01
CA THR A 188 -3.24 4.01 11.19
C THR A 188 -1.93 3.96 10.40
N SER A 189 -1.77 2.96 9.54
CA SER A 189 -0.70 2.86 8.55
C SER A 189 -1.25 2.42 7.21
N TYR A 190 -0.45 2.58 6.15
CA TYR A 190 -0.78 2.07 4.82
C TYR A 190 -1.14 0.58 4.85
N HIS A 191 -0.34 -0.27 5.51
CA HIS A 191 -0.56 -1.71 5.54
C HIS A 191 -1.91 -2.09 6.14
N LEU A 192 -2.30 -1.44 7.22
CA LEU A 192 -3.56 -1.74 7.88
C LEU A 192 -4.76 -1.20 7.09
N SER A 193 -4.70 0.07 6.67
CA SER A 193 -5.83 0.72 6.01
C SER A 193 -6.15 0.05 4.67
N VAL A 194 -5.15 -0.24 3.83
CA VAL A 194 -5.38 -0.85 2.51
C VAL A 194 -6.04 -2.22 2.60
N VAL A 195 -5.65 -3.04 3.57
CA VAL A 195 -6.21 -4.39 3.76
C VAL A 195 -7.68 -4.34 4.19
N ILE A 196 -8.01 -3.44 5.11
CA ILE A 196 -9.38 -3.26 5.60
C ILE A 196 -10.28 -2.71 4.50
N ASP A 197 -9.78 -1.75 3.72
CA ASP A 197 -10.55 -1.10 2.68
C ASP A 197 -10.76 -2.00 1.46
N ASP A 198 -9.74 -2.77 1.06
CA ASP A 198 -9.86 -3.75 -0.01
C ASP A 198 -10.93 -4.80 0.34
N ALA A 199 -10.96 -5.27 1.59
CA ALA A 199 -12.00 -6.18 2.08
C ALA A 199 -13.39 -5.52 2.09
N ALA A 200 -13.51 -4.29 2.60
CA ALA A 200 -14.77 -3.55 2.67
C ALA A 200 -15.37 -3.26 1.28
N GLN A 201 -14.52 -3.07 0.28
CA GLN A 201 -14.91 -2.87 -1.12
C GLN A 201 -15.02 -4.19 -1.93
N ASN A 202 -14.83 -5.35 -1.29
CA ASN A 202 -14.81 -6.67 -1.93
C ASN A 202 -13.82 -6.75 -3.11
N VAL A 203 -12.67 -6.08 -3.00
CA VAL A 203 -11.63 -6.11 -4.03
C VAL A 203 -11.07 -7.52 -4.15
N SER A 204 -11.38 -8.17 -5.26
CA SER A 204 -10.92 -9.54 -5.53
C SER A 204 -9.52 -9.59 -6.16
N HIS A 205 -9.09 -8.50 -6.84
CA HIS A 205 -7.81 -8.42 -7.52
C HIS A 205 -7.12 -7.09 -7.22
N VAL A 206 -5.98 -7.16 -6.56
CA VAL A 206 -5.15 -6.01 -6.21
C VAL A 206 -4.12 -5.78 -7.31
N VAL A 207 -4.38 -4.80 -8.18
CA VAL A 207 -3.46 -4.38 -9.25
C VAL A 207 -2.61 -3.20 -8.75
N ARG A 208 -1.26 -3.34 -8.75
CA ARG A 208 -0.35 -2.30 -8.24
C ARG A 208 1.08 -2.49 -8.75
N GLY A 209 1.96 -1.54 -8.47
CA GLY A 209 3.37 -1.60 -8.89
C GLY A 209 4.17 -2.71 -8.20
N ALA A 210 5.14 -3.28 -8.93
CA ALA A 210 6.02 -4.35 -8.43
C ALA A 210 6.91 -3.93 -7.23
N ASP A 211 7.02 -2.63 -6.95
CA ASP A 211 7.67 -2.10 -5.76
C ASP A 211 6.97 -2.45 -4.44
N LEU A 212 5.70 -2.89 -4.52
CA LEU A 212 4.91 -3.34 -3.37
C LEU A 212 4.83 -4.88 -3.26
N LEU A 213 5.50 -5.61 -4.16
CA LEU A 213 5.46 -7.07 -4.16
C LEU A 213 5.97 -7.65 -2.83
N ASP A 214 7.12 -7.18 -2.37
CA ASP A 214 7.74 -7.68 -1.15
C ASP A 214 6.98 -7.27 0.13
N SER A 215 6.06 -6.29 0.05
CA SER A 215 5.14 -5.93 1.13
C SER A 215 3.86 -6.80 1.17
N THR A 216 3.60 -7.59 0.13
CA THR A 216 2.38 -8.40 0.02
C THR A 216 2.22 -9.42 1.15
N PRO A 217 3.26 -10.10 1.62
CA PRO A 217 3.16 -11.01 2.76
C PRO A 217 2.62 -10.34 4.03
N ILE A 218 2.94 -9.05 4.26
CA ILE A 218 2.40 -8.27 5.39
C ILE A 218 0.88 -8.14 5.24
N HIS A 219 0.41 -7.81 4.03
CA HIS A 219 -1.02 -7.62 3.77
C HIS A 219 -1.79 -8.93 3.91
N VAL A 220 -1.25 -10.04 3.39
CA VAL A 220 -1.86 -11.37 3.51
C VAL A 220 -1.92 -11.81 4.97
N LEU A 221 -0.85 -11.60 5.74
CA LEU A 221 -0.85 -11.88 7.18
C LEU A 221 -1.94 -11.09 7.91
N LEU A 222 -2.05 -9.78 7.62
CA LEU A 222 -3.10 -8.94 8.23
C LEU A 222 -4.51 -9.39 7.84
N GLN A 223 -4.72 -9.83 6.60
CA GLN A 223 -5.99 -10.43 6.16
C GLN A 223 -6.35 -11.66 7.01
N GLN A 224 -5.39 -12.57 7.20
CA GLN A 224 -5.58 -13.77 8.05
C GLN A 224 -5.90 -13.41 9.50
N LEU A 225 -5.10 -12.53 10.12
CA LEU A 225 -5.28 -12.12 11.53
C LEU A 225 -6.61 -11.41 11.80
N LEU A 226 -7.11 -10.68 10.81
CA LEU A 226 -8.38 -9.97 10.90
C LEU A 226 -9.59 -10.79 10.42
N GLY A 227 -9.36 -11.97 9.82
CA GLY A 227 -10.41 -12.82 9.24
C GLY A 227 -11.00 -12.22 7.97
N LEU A 228 -10.19 -11.56 7.15
CA LEU A 228 -10.57 -10.94 5.89
C LEU A 228 -10.20 -11.86 4.71
N PRO A 229 -10.89 -11.73 3.56
CA PRO A 229 -10.56 -12.52 2.37
C PRO A 229 -9.18 -12.14 1.81
N THR A 230 -8.44 -13.12 1.30
CA THR A 230 -7.20 -12.88 0.56
C THR A 230 -7.50 -12.62 -0.91
N SER A 231 -7.07 -11.46 -1.43
CA SER A 231 -7.20 -11.11 -2.84
C SER A 231 -6.16 -11.83 -3.70
N VAL A 232 -6.44 -11.95 -4.99
CA VAL A 232 -5.42 -12.23 -6.01
C VAL A 232 -4.61 -10.96 -6.25
N TYR A 233 -3.29 -11.07 -6.37
CA TYR A 233 -2.41 -9.94 -6.61
C TYR A 233 -1.91 -9.93 -8.07
N HIS A 234 -1.80 -8.73 -8.62
CA HIS A 234 -1.20 -8.49 -9.93
C HIS A 234 -0.21 -7.33 -9.81
N HIS A 235 1.06 -7.66 -9.64
CA HIS A 235 2.12 -6.66 -9.58
C HIS A 235 2.64 -6.38 -10.99
N HIS A 236 2.43 -5.14 -11.45
CA HIS A 236 2.86 -4.72 -12.78
C HIS A 236 4.25 -4.07 -12.75
N LYS A 237 4.92 -4.03 -13.91
CA LYS A 237 6.21 -3.34 -14.09
C LYS A 237 6.12 -1.88 -13.68
N LEU A 238 7.23 -1.32 -13.21
CA LEU A 238 7.34 0.12 -12.94
C LEU A 238 7.68 0.87 -14.23
N ILE A 239 6.98 1.96 -14.47
CA ILE A 239 7.31 2.87 -15.56
C ILE A 239 8.55 3.68 -15.17
N ARG A 240 9.53 3.72 -16.06
CA ARG A 240 10.81 4.40 -15.89
C ARG A 240 10.95 5.51 -16.92
N ASP A 241 11.78 6.53 -16.64
CA ASP A 241 12.16 7.53 -17.61
C ASP A 241 13.22 6.98 -18.60
N ASP A 242 13.61 7.80 -19.57
CA ASP A 242 14.61 7.44 -20.59
C ASP A 242 15.98 7.13 -20.00
N ALA A 243 16.28 7.62 -18.79
CA ALA A 243 17.50 7.30 -18.04
C ALA A 243 17.37 6.02 -17.21
N GLY A 244 16.23 5.31 -17.30
CA GLY A 244 15.95 4.10 -16.53
C GLY A 244 15.61 4.33 -15.06
N LYS A 245 15.44 5.59 -14.62
CA LYS A 245 15.04 5.94 -13.26
C LYS A 245 13.52 5.77 -13.10
N ARG A 246 13.09 5.22 -11.95
CA ARG A 246 11.67 5.10 -11.60
C ARG A 246 11.03 6.49 -11.52
N LEU A 247 9.86 6.65 -12.15
CA LEU A 247 9.04 7.85 -12.00
C LEU A 247 8.45 7.92 -10.59
N ALA A 248 8.69 9.02 -9.89
CA ALA A 248 8.12 9.27 -8.57
C ALA A 248 7.79 10.77 -8.41
N LYS A 249 6.75 11.09 -7.62
CA LYS A 249 6.32 12.48 -7.35
C LYS A 249 7.46 13.37 -6.83
N ARG A 250 8.35 12.83 -6.00
CA ARG A 250 9.50 13.54 -5.43
C ARG A 250 10.65 13.80 -6.41
N ASP A 251 10.62 13.17 -7.59
CA ASP A 251 11.66 13.21 -8.60
C ASP A 251 11.23 14.03 -9.83
N ASP A 252 10.29 14.98 -9.66
CA ASP A 252 9.72 15.85 -10.71
C ASP A 252 9.17 15.07 -11.92
N ALA A 253 8.61 13.87 -11.69
CA ALA A 253 7.96 13.13 -12.74
C ALA A 253 6.87 13.95 -13.39
N ARG A 254 6.94 14.09 -14.72
CA ARG A 254 6.01 14.91 -15.50
C ARG A 254 4.55 14.54 -15.23
N ALA A 255 3.75 15.54 -14.82
CA ALA A 255 2.34 15.39 -14.51
C ALA A 255 1.50 15.01 -15.75
N ILE A 256 0.44 14.22 -15.58
CA ILE A 256 -0.51 13.89 -16.66
C ILE A 256 -1.13 15.16 -17.25
N ALA A 257 -1.52 16.12 -16.39
CA ALA A 257 -2.04 17.41 -16.85
C ALA A 257 -1.09 18.16 -17.80
N LYS A 258 0.24 17.99 -17.63
CA LYS A 258 1.22 18.59 -18.53
C LYS A 258 1.28 17.90 -19.89
N TYR A 259 1.16 16.59 -19.95
CA TYR A 259 1.04 15.86 -21.22
C TYR A 259 -0.19 16.33 -21.99
N ARG A 260 -1.34 16.44 -21.30
CA ARG A 260 -2.59 16.97 -21.87
C ARG A 260 -2.42 18.40 -22.40
N ALA A 261 -1.78 19.30 -21.66
CA ALA A 261 -1.51 20.67 -22.07
C ALA A 261 -0.62 20.76 -23.33
N ASP A 262 0.29 19.81 -23.50
CA ASP A 262 1.17 19.72 -24.68
C ASP A 262 0.50 18.99 -25.88
N GLY A 263 -0.82 18.73 -25.81
CA GLY A 263 -1.60 18.12 -26.90
C GLY A 263 -1.48 16.61 -27.03
N ILE A 264 -0.86 15.93 -26.06
CA ILE A 264 -0.78 14.45 -26.00
C ILE A 264 -2.19 13.91 -25.73
N THR A 265 -2.57 12.86 -26.44
CA THR A 265 -3.87 12.20 -26.29
C THR A 265 -3.85 11.06 -25.27
N PRO A 266 -5.00 10.59 -24.75
CA PRO A 266 -5.08 9.38 -23.93
C PRO A 266 -4.48 8.15 -24.60
N ASP A 267 -4.65 8.02 -25.92
CA ASP A 267 -4.07 6.93 -26.71
C ASP A 267 -2.54 6.99 -26.77
N ASP A 268 -1.98 8.20 -26.83
CA ASP A 268 -0.53 8.37 -26.73
C ASP A 268 -0.01 7.97 -25.35
N ILE A 269 -0.73 8.35 -24.28
CA ILE A 269 -0.38 7.87 -22.91
C ILE A 269 -0.39 6.36 -22.86
N ARG A 270 -1.39 5.67 -23.43
CA ARG A 270 -1.42 4.19 -23.51
C ARG A 270 -0.19 3.63 -24.22
N ARG A 271 0.16 4.21 -25.39
CA ARG A 271 1.39 3.79 -26.13
C ARG A 271 2.65 4.01 -25.30
N MET A 272 2.80 5.17 -24.65
CA MET A 272 3.95 5.50 -23.81
C MET A 272 4.15 4.52 -22.64
N VAL A 273 3.07 4.01 -22.06
CA VAL A 273 3.15 3.04 -20.97
C VAL A 273 3.11 1.57 -21.46
N GLY A 274 2.95 1.34 -22.77
CA GLY A 274 2.95 0.02 -23.38
C GLY A 274 1.62 -0.75 -23.20
N LEU A 275 0.50 -0.03 -23.13
CA LEU A 275 -0.84 -0.61 -23.16
C LEU A 275 -1.45 -0.51 -24.56
N PRO A 276 -2.35 -1.45 -24.94
CA PRO A 276 -3.07 -1.36 -26.20
C PRO A 276 -3.95 -0.11 -26.24
N VAL A 277 -4.08 0.48 -27.41
CA VAL A 277 -5.04 1.54 -27.72
C VAL A 277 -6.42 0.91 -27.83
N MET A 278 -7.46 1.55 -27.29
CA MET A 278 -8.84 1.05 -27.33
C MET A 278 -9.56 1.54 -28.57
#